data_75a5549d294027bd45fc4d2831ff4a72
#
_entry.id   75a5549d294027bd45fc4d2831ff4a72
#
_cell.length_a   1.000
_cell.length_b   1.000
_cell.length_c   1.000
_cell.angle_alpha   90.00
_cell.angle_beta   90.00
_cell.angle_gamma   90.00
#
_symmetry.space_group_name_H-M   'P 1'
#
loop_
_entity.id
_entity.type
_entity.pdbx_description
1 polymer ?
#
loop_
_entity_poly.entity_id
_entity_poly.type
_entity_poly.pdbx_seq_one_letter_code
_entity_poly.pdbx_strand_id
1 'polypeptide(L)'
;MLWKLEDWQYPCYNINNGRCKALLKWNNSKNIIYEETTNNIIPILSLKRPHSRAFHLSIILIILIFITQFHLISFNYIKSSYYNELKNDIIRTELRYTTIYLYIGSTISRAIFGYIADRIGIRISYCILIFLSVLFGISNIIFDNPILKILNGIISGGFVLSELWVITMFDTNILGVTTGILGGVGNFGIGIIYIINYTLISSIDEKLLIYYIYWPYILLLLTIYPIYYLSDDCPYGNYIELKKLYNENENIENIENIENIENIDNTIYSNNNTNYSLDNNINIENIVVDISFSKSKCFNVFKNIKLLAICLTYLYSFGIELTIYSNLPILLKIEDSISLNKKILLVFAFSAINLLGRPIGGYISDKNYELFKIIGKIKIILIFLSSTTLCGTILNNFMQSLNSSDEKYSQLLLLIILWSFSNNLLQGTIIGVIPHMDSSNMGVVLGSIASFGSIGGILGNIIFMYYDDYTSLKIINIFGVITFMINTFILL
;
A
#
# COMPACT_ATOMS: atom_id res chain seq x y z
N MET A 1 28.89 10.59 -2.60
CA MET A 1 28.96 12.07 -2.60
C MET A 1 27.60 12.59 -2.20
N LEU A 2 27.53 12.90 -0.95
CA LEU A 2 26.32 13.13 -0.18
C LEU A 2 25.75 14.50 -0.48
N TRP A 3 24.56 14.58 -0.75
CA TRP A 3 23.48 15.53 -0.70
C TRP A 3 23.90 16.92 -0.16
N LYS A 4 24.16 17.89 -1.04
CA LYS A 4 24.29 19.27 -0.63
C LYS A 4 22.91 19.87 -0.45
N LEU A 5 22.63 20.41 0.72
CA LEU A 5 21.39 21.12 1.06
C LEU A 5 21.08 22.30 0.10
N GLU A 6 22.10 22.86 -0.52
CA GLU A 6 22.02 23.99 -1.47
C GLU A 6 21.37 23.62 -2.82
N ASP A 7 21.40 22.34 -3.22
CA ASP A 7 20.75 21.84 -4.45
C ASP A 7 19.21 21.66 -4.31
N TRP A 8 18.67 22.02 -3.14
CA TRP A 8 17.31 21.75 -2.74
C TRP A 8 16.39 22.95 -2.82
N GLN A 9 16.77 23.96 -3.57
CA GLN A 9 15.90 25.12 -3.78
C GLN A 9 14.69 24.73 -4.62
N TYR A 10 13.61 24.47 -3.91
CA TYR A 10 12.28 24.46 -4.52
C TYR A 10 11.95 25.85 -5.03
N PRO A 11 11.20 25.98 -6.14
CA PRO A 11 10.62 27.25 -6.55
C PRO A 11 9.81 27.94 -5.44
N CYS A 12 9.40 27.17 -4.41
CA CYS A 12 8.61 27.59 -3.26
C CYS A 12 9.40 28.20 -2.12
N TYR A 13 10.72 28.02 -2.06
CA TYR A 13 11.56 28.49 -0.95
C TYR A 13 12.16 29.87 -1.17
N ASN A 14 11.78 30.57 -2.22
CA ASN A 14 12.18 31.96 -2.39
C ASN A 14 11.34 32.85 -1.45
N ILE A 15 11.99 33.27 -0.35
CA ILE A 15 11.45 33.72 0.92
C ILE A 15 10.58 34.99 0.85
N ASN A 16 10.56 35.75 -0.23
CA ASN A 16 10.01 37.10 -0.21
C ASN A 16 8.64 37.35 -0.83
N ASN A 17 7.99 36.36 -1.43
CA ASN A 17 6.57 36.47 -1.91
C ASN A 17 6.05 35.16 -2.57
N GLY A 18 6.82 34.08 -2.49
CA GLY A 18 6.57 32.87 -3.31
C GLY A 18 5.70 31.80 -2.69
N ARG A 19 5.53 31.78 -1.35
CA ARG A 19 4.91 30.64 -0.66
C ARG A 19 3.41 30.51 -0.97
N CYS A 20 2.68 31.61 -1.00
CA CYS A 20 1.25 31.60 -1.36
C CYS A 20 1.03 31.30 -2.85
N LYS A 21 1.87 31.87 -3.74
CA LYS A 21 1.82 31.54 -5.17
C LYS A 21 2.15 30.09 -5.48
N ALA A 22 2.91 29.43 -4.62
CA ALA A 22 3.23 28.02 -4.75
C ALA A 22 2.06 27.10 -4.37
N LEU A 23 1.31 27.41 -3.31
CA LEU A 23 0.06 26.71 -2.95
C LEU A 23 -1.01 26.91 -4.01
N LEU A 24 -1.17 28.11 -4.54
CA LEU A 24 -2.07 28.43 -5.65
C LEU A 24 -1.64 27.75 -6.96
N LYS A 25 -0.35 27.65 -7.24
CA LYS A 25 0.20 26.87 -8.37
C LYS A 25 0.13 25.38 -8.14
N TRP A 26 -0.10 24.87 -6.93
CA TRP A 26 -0.18 23.42 -6.68
C TRP A 26 -1.20 22.72 -7.58
N ASN A 27 -2.42 23.19 -7.67
CA ASN A 27 -3.43 22.59 -8.54
C ASN A 27 -3.15 22.78 -10.05
N ASN A 28 -2.57 23.92 -10.42
CA ASN A 28 -2.26 24.21 -11.81
C ASN A 28 -0.87 23.73 -12.23
N SER A 29 0.08 23.57 -11.32
CA SER A 29 1.45 23.16 -11.61
C SER A 29 1.71 21.68 -11.36
N LYS A 30 0.72 20.91 -10.87
CA LYS A 30 0.77 19.46 -11.06
C LYS A 30 1.17 19.16 -12.50
N ASN A 31 0.55 19.80 -13.47
CA ASN A 31 0.90 19.66 -14.87
C ASN A 31 2.31 20.14 -15.23
N ILE A 32 2.79 21.26 -14.69
CA ILE A 32 4.07 21.87 -15.10
C ILE A 32 5.28 21.10 -14.55
N ILE A 33 5.24 20.64 -13.30
CA ILE A 33 6.31 19.80 -12.73
C ILE A 33 6.33 18.42 -13.39
N TYR A 34 5.19 17.98 -13.86
CA TYR A 34 5.00 16.70 -14.55
C TYR A 34 5.33 16.78 -16.03
N GLU A 35 5.17 17.91 -16.71
CA GLU A 35 5.66 18.11 -18.07
C GLU A 35 7.18 17.99 -18.15
N GLU A 36 7.93 18.53 -17.19
CA GLU A 36 9.37 18.29 -17.10
C GLU A 36 9.76 16.85 -16.71
N THR A 37 8.88 16.11 -16.04
CA THR A 37 9.15 14.74 -15.58
C THR A 37 8.48 13.66 -16.42
N THR A 38 7.38 13.95 -17.13
CA THR A 38 6.68 12.99 -18.03
C THR A 38 7.42 12.77 -19.33
N ASN A 39 8.28 13.71 -19.76
CA ASN A 39 9.24 13.45 -20.82
C ASN A 39 10.34 12.45 -20.41
N ASN A 40 10.48 12.15 -19.13
CA ASN A 40 11.33 11.09 -18.60
C ASN A 40 10.44 10.02 -17.95
N ILE A 41 10.13 9.00 -18.69
CA ILE A 41 9.18 7.91 -18.43
C ILE A 41 9.33 7.21 -17.06
N ILE A 42 10.44 7.40 -16.36
CA ILE A 42 10.64 6.94 -14.99
C ILE A 42 11.58 7.91 -14.28
N PRO A 43 11.15 8.68 -13.25
CA PRO A 43 12.01 9.60 -12.50
C PRO A 43 13.00 8.86 -11.57
N ILE A 44 13.49 7.70 -11.98
CA ILE A 44 14.22 6.74 -11.15
C ILE A 44 15.63 7.21 -10.81
N LEU A 45 16.24 8.11 -11.57
CA LEU A 45 17.70 8.27 -11.53
C LEU A 45 18.22 9.54 -10.87
N SER A 46 17.37 10.48 -10.47
CA SER A 46 17.85 11.71 -9.83
C SER A 46 17.44 11.80 -8.37
N LEU A 47 18.29 11.34 -7.46
CA LEU A 47 18.13 11.53 -6.01
C LEU A 47 18.06 13.01 -5.58
N LYS A 48 18.26 13.95 -6.48
CA LYS A 48 18.15 15.39 -6.24
C LYS A 48 16.70 15.86 -6.12
N ARG A 49 15.74 15.16 -6.72
CA ARG A 49 14.33 15.56 -6.74
C ARG A 49 13.54 14.90 -5.58
N PRO A 50 12.62 15.64 -4.92
CA PRO A 50 11.89 15.14 -3.76
C PRO A 50 11.04 13.90 -4.05
N HIS A 51 10.35 13.87 -5.19
CA HIS A 51 9.55 12.72 -5.59
C HIS A 51 10.40 11.46 -5.81
N SER A 52 11.58 11.61 -6.40
CA SER A 52 12.50 10.49 -6.59
C SER A 52 13.05 9.95 -5.27
N ARG A 53 13.37 10.85 -4.30
CA ARG A 53 13.81 10.41 -2.97
C ARG A 53 12.70 9.70 -2.19
N ALA A 54 11.50 10.26 -2.20
CA ALA A 54 10.34 9.65 -1.57
C ALA A 54 10.07 8.26 -2.16
N PHE A 55 10.18 8.11 -3.49
CA PHE A 55 10.00 6.83 -4.16
C PHE A 55 11.04 5.78 -3.74
N HIS A 56 12.35 6.14 -3.75
CA HIS A 56 13.39 5.22 -3.32
C HIS A 56 13.29 4.85 -1.84
N LEU A 57 12.97 5.82 -0.97
CA LEU A 57 12.74 5.54 0.44
C LEU A 57 11.51 4.64 0.62
N SER A 58 10.42 4.90 -0.10
CA SER A 58 9.22 4.05 -0.05
C SER A 58 9.51 2.62 -0.49
N ILE A 59 10.35 2.41 -1.52
CA ILE A 59 10.80 1.08 -1.95
C ILE A 59 11.56 0.36 -0.82
N ILE A 60 12.54 1.04 -0.21
CA ILE A 60 13.31 0.45 0.89
C ILE A 60 12.41 0.11 2.08
N LEU A 61 11.53 1.04 2.44
CA LEU A 61 10.62 0.88 3.56
C LEU A 61 9.63 -0.25 3.34
N ILE A 62 9.01 -0.33 2.18
CA ILE A 62 7.98 -1.34 1.92
C ILE A 62 8.56 -2.75 1.91
N ILE A 63 9.78 -2.94 1.38
CA ILE A 63 10.50 -4.22 1.46
C ILE A 63 10.75 -4.60 2.93
N LEU A 64 11.30 -3.67 3.73
CA LEU A 64 11.61 -3.91 5.14
C LEU A 64 10.34 -4.19 5.95
N ILE A 65 9.23 -3.51 5.66
CA ILE A 65 7.94 -3.72 6.30
C ILE A 65 7.43 -5.14 6.05
N PHE A 66 7.43 -5.59 4.79
CA PHE A 66 6.97 -6.94 4.46
C PHE A 66 7.93 -8.02 4.98
N ILE A 67 9.24 -7.79 4.90
CA ILE A 67 10.23 -8.68 5.53
C ILE A 67 9.94 -8.81 7.02
N THR A 68 9.78 -7.69 7.74
CA THR A 68 9.55 -7.70 9.19
C THR A 68 8.21 -8.34 9.55
N GLN A 69 7.15 -8.05 8.78
CA GLN A 69 5.83 -8.60 9.00
C GLN A 69 5.80 -10.13 8.86
N PHE A 70 6.49 -10.67 7.84
CA PHE A 70 6.48 -12.10 7.56
C PHE A 70 7.66 -12.86 8.16
N HIS A 71 8.62 -12.16 8.78
CA HIS A 71 9.81 -12.78 9.36
C HIS A 71 9.46 -13.84 10.41
N LEU A 72 8.64 -13.49 11.41
CA LEU A 72 8.27 -14.43 12.46
C LEU A 72 7.38 -15.58 11.95
N ILE A 73 6.48 -15.30 11.00
CA ILE A 73 5.62 -16.34 10.40
C ILE A 73 6.50 -17.36 9.68
N SER A 74 7.35 -16.90 8.77
CA SER A 74 8.22 -17.79 7.98
C SER A 74 9.26 -18.49 8.85
N PHE A 75 9.80 -17.81 9.86
CA PHE A 75 10.74 -18.39 10.83
C PHE A 75 10.11 -19.56 11.58
N ASN A 76 8.95 -19.35 12.21
CA ASN A 76 8.27 -20.40 12.99
C ASN A 76 7.84 -21.56 12.10
N TYR A 77 7.35 -21.26 10.88
CA TYR A 77 6.99 -22.29 9.91
C TYR A 77 8.19 -23.15 9.50
N ILE A 78 9.31 -22.53 9.11
CA ILE A 78 10.49 -23.26 8.63
C ILE A 78 11.12 -24.05 9.79
N LYS A 79 11.19 -23.47 11.00
CA LYS A 79 11.67 -24.16 12.20
C LYS A 79 10.83 -25.41 12.48
N SER A 80 9.51 -25.29 12.56
CA SER A 80 8.62 -26.43 12.81
C SER A 80 8.66 -27.47 11.69
N SER A 81 8.87 -27.06 10.44
CA SER A 81 9.08 -27.98 9.31
C SER A 81 10.40 -28.73 9.39
N TYR A 82 11.47 -28.04 9.77
CA TYR A 82 12.80 -28.62 9.91
C TYR A 82 12.85 -29.69 11.01
N TYR A 83 12.17 -29.46 12.14
CA TYR A 83 12.08 -30.43 13.24
C TYR A 83 10.93 -31.46 13.06
N ASN A 84 10.27 -31.53 11.89
CA ASN A 84 9.15 -32.42 11.61
C ASN A 84 7.93 -32.24 12.55
N GLU A 85 7.80 -31.10 13.21
CA GLU A 85 6.71 -30.79 14.15
C GLU A 85 5.38 -30.50 13.44
N LEU A 86 5.40 -30.17 12.15
CA LEU A 86 4.20 -29.86 11.33
C LEU A 86 3.28 -31.09 11.13
N LYS A 87 3.72 -32.29 11.47
CA LYS A 87 2.85 -33.47 11.52
C LYS A 87 1.82 -33.38 12.64
N ASN A 88 2.04 -32.51 13.63
CA ASN A 88 1.12 -32.25 14.72
C ASN A 88 0.08 -31.18 14.30
N ASP A 89 -1.19 -31.55 14.30
CA ASP A 89 -2.31 -30.65 13.97
C ASP A 89 -2.41 -29.44 14.93
N ILE A 90 -1.98 -29.60 16.17
CA ILE A 90 -1.98 -28.52 17.17
C ILE A 90 -1.03 -27.42 16.74
N ILE A 91 0.19 -27.76 16.31
CA ILE A 91 1.20 -26.78 15.89
C ILE A 91 0.76 -26.06 14.61
N ARG A 92 0.18 -26.76 13.64
CA ARG A 92 -0.38 -26.14 12.44
C ARG A 92 -1.48 -25.14 12.78
N THR A 93 -2.36 -25.51 13.68
CA THR A 93 -3.45 -24.65 14.13
C THR A 93 -2.93 -23.42 14.86
N GLU A 94 -1.90 -23.56 15.69
CA GLU A 94 -1.25 -22.44 16.39
C GLU A 94 -0.58 -21.46 15.42
N LEU A 95 0.11 -21.95 14.39
CA LEU A 95 0.70 -21.11 13.35
C LEU A 95 -0.36 -20.30 12.60
N ARG A 96 -1.50 -20.91 12.29
CA ARG A 96 -2.64 -20.22 11.67
C ARG A 96 -3.24 -19.16 12.59
N TYR A 97 -3.44 -19.46 13.88
CA TYR A 97 -3.90 -18.46 14.86
C TYR A 97 -2.93 -17.28 14.95
N THR A 98 -1.63 -17.53 15.02
CA THR A 98 -0.60 -16.48 15.06
C THR A 98 -0.71 -15.57 13.83
N THR A 99 -0.94 -16.13 12.66
CA THR A 99 -1.13 -15.38 11.41
C THR A 99 -2.43 -14.56 11.43
N ILE A 100 -3.53 -15.14 11.93
CA ILE A 100 -4.81 -14.43 12.08
C ILE A 100 -4.67 -13.24 13.03
N TYR A 101 -4.01 -13.39 14.18
CA TYR A 101 -3.76 -12.29 15.13
C TYR A 101 -2.98 -11.17 14.46
N LEU A 102 -1.93 -11.49 13.71
CA LEU A 102 -1.16 -10.49 12.98
C LEU A 102 -2.02 -9.76 11.92
N TYR A 103 -2.89 -10.46 11.21
CA TYR A 103 -3.77 -9.82 10.21
C TYR A 103 -4.89 -8.98 10.84
N ILE A 104 -5.36 -9.31 12.05
CA ILE A 104 -6.27 -8.44 12.82
C ILE A 104 -5.58 -7.11 13.12
N GLY A 105 -4.36 -7.14 13.65
CA GLY A 105 -3.55 -5.94 13.88
C GLY A 105 -3.26 -5.17 12.59
N SER A 106 -3.00 -5.88 11.49
CA SER A 106 -2.83 -5.33 10.16
C SER A 106 -4.07 -4.56 9.67
N THR A 107 -5.25 -5.13 9.85
CA THR A 107 -6.52 -4.49 9.47
C THR A 107 -6.71 -3.16 10.19
N ILE A 108 -6.53 -3.15 11.49
CA ILE A 108 -6.67 -1.98 12.35
C ILE A 108 -5.62 -0.91 11.98
N SER A 109 -4.37 -1.33 11.84
CA SER A 109 -3.25 -0.44 11.55
C SER A 109 -3.41 0.28 10.21
N ARG A 110 -3.78 -0.43 9.15
CA ARG A 110 -3.97 0.15 7.82
C ARG A 110 -5.03 1.24 7.80
N ALA A 111 -6.17 1.02 8.48
CA ALA A 111 -7.20 2.04 8.62
C ALA A 111 -6.71 3.25 9.41
N ILE A 112 -6.07 3.02 10.57
CA ILE A 112 -5.61 4.09 11.46
C ILE A 112 -4.51 4.92 10.81
N PHE A 113 -3.49 4.30 10.22
CA PHE A 113 -2.37 5.05 9.63
C PHE A 113 -2.73 5.76 8.33
N GLY A 114 -3.72 5.27 7.57
CA GLY A 114 -4.31 6.04 6.49
C GLY A 114 -4.94 7.35 6.97
N TYR A 115 -5.74 7.26 8.04
CA TYR A 115 -6.37 8.43 8.66
C TYR A 115 -5.35 9.40 9.31
N ILE A 116 -4.34 8.88 10.00
CA ILE A 116 -3.30 9.68 10.65
C ILE A 116 -2.49 10.43 9.59
N ALA A 117 -2.11 9.77 8.49
CA ALA A 117 -1.31 10.37 7.42
C ALA A 117 -2.00 11.56 6.76
N ASP A 118 -3.32 11.48 6.54
CA ASP A 118 -4.11 12.59 6.02
C ASP A 118 -4.13 13.80 6.98
N ARG A 119 -3.78 13.62 8.27
CA ARG A 119 -3.84 14.68 9.28
C ARG A 119 -2.51 15.31 9.63
N ILE A 120 -1.48 14.50 9.83
CA ILE A 120 -0.17 14.95 10.33
C ILE A 120 0.96 14.80 9.32
N GLY A 121 0.64 14.28 8.12
CA GLY A 121 1.61 14.01 7.08
C GLY A 121 2.23 12.60 7.16
N ILE A 122 2.82 12.17 6.06
CA ILE A 122 3.27 10.80 5.87
C ILE A 122 4.54 10.51 6.67
N ARG A 123 5.49 11.45 6.69
CA ARG A 123 6.80 11.30 7.35
C ARG A 123 6.66 11.06 8.85
N ILE A 124 5.88 11.91 9.53
CA ILE A 124 5.66 11.80 10.98
C ILE A 124 4.89 10.51 11.28
N SER A 125 3.89 10.18 10.46
CA SER A 125 3.14 8.93 10.59
C SER A 125 4.04 7.71 10.47
N TYR A 126 5.05 7.74 9.58
CA TYR A 126 6.05 6.69 9.47
C TYR A 126 6.93 6.56 10.70
N CYS A 127 7.43 7.67 11.24
CA CYS A 127 8.25 7.65 12.44
C CYS A 127 7.48 7.03 13.62
N ILE A 128 6.21 7.40 13.79
CA ILE A 128 5.33 6.83 14.82
C ILE A 128 5.11 5.33 14.57
N LEU A 129 4.80 4.94 13.33
CA LEU A 129 4.59 3.55 12.96
C LEU A 129 5.81 2.68 13.27
N ILE A 130 7.00 3.11 12.82
CA ILE A 130 8.24 2.35 13.02
C ILE A 130 8.55 2.21 14.51
N PHE A 131 8.43 3.29 15.29
CA PHE A 131 8.65 3.24 16.73
C PHE A 131 7.72 2.23 17.42
N LEU A 132 6.42 2.29 17.15
CA LEU A 132 5.44 1.36 17.70
C LEU A 132 5.67 -0.09 17.22
N SER A 133 6.02 -0.27 15.95
CA SER A 133 6.29 -1.59 15.38
C SER A 133 7.49 -2.26 16.02
N VAL A 134 8.55 -1.51 16.30
CA VAL A 134 9.74 -2.04 16.96
C VAL A 134 9.42 -2.37 18.43
N LEU A 135 8.73 -1.48 19.12
CA LEU A 135 8.33 -1.69 20.52
C LEU A 135 7.49 -2.97 20.67
N PHE A 136 6.43 -3.09 19.88
CA PHE A 136 5.54 -4.25 19.98
C PHE A 136 6.14 -5.52 19.37
N GLY A 137 6.95 -5.40 18.31
CA GLY A 137 7.63 -6.53 17.72
C GLY A 137 8.63 -7.18 18.69
N ILE A 138 9.46 -6.38 19.35
CA ILE A 138 10.41 -6.88 20.37
C ILE A 138 9.65 -7.45 21.57
N SER A 139 8.60 -6.77 22.02
CA SER A 139 7.76 -7.28 23.12
C SER A 139 7.11 -8.62 22.76
N ASN A 140 6.65 -8.82 21.53
CA ASN A 140 6.07 -10.08 21.06
C ASN A 140 7.08 -11.24 21.02
N ILE A 141 8.36 -10.94 20.75
CA ILE A 141 9.42 -11.97 20.80
C ILE A 141 9.72 -12.41 22.24
N ILE A 142 9.67 -11.46 23.18
CA ILE A 142 9.99 -11.73 24.61
C ILE A 142 8.81 -12.40 25.31
N PHE A 143 7.59 -11.92 25.05
CA PHE A 143 6.37 -12.35 25.72
C PHE A 143 5.40 -12.96 24.71
N ASP A 144 5.37 -14.26 24.54
CA ASP A 144 4.45 -14.93 23.60
C ASP A 144 2.98 -14.80 24.06
N ASN A 145 2.36 -13.69 23.69
CA ASN A 145 0.99 -13.33 24.07
C ASN A 145 0.15 -12.98 22.82
N PRO A 146 -1.10 -13.49 22.70
CA PRO A 146 -1.99 -13.18 21.58
C PRO A 146 -2.20 -11.68 21.32
N ILE A 147 -2.28 -10.86 22.39
CA ILE A 147 -2.43 -9.40 22.28
C ILE A 147 -1.19 -8.78 21.60
N LEU A 148 0.01 -9.21 21.99
CA LEU A 148 1.25 -8.73 21.40
C LEU A 148 1.39 -9.18 19.94
N LYS A 149 0.89 -10.37 19.58
CA LYS A 149 0.80 -10.83 18.18
C LYS A 149 -0.10 -9.91 17.34
N ILE A 150 -1.24 -9.46 17.89
CA ILE A 150 -2.10 -8.47 17.26
C ILE A 150 -1.37 -7.13 17.12
N LEU A 151 -0.74 -6.63 18.18
CA LEU A 151 -0.02 -5.36 18.17
C LEU A 151 1.20 -5.39 17.23
N ASN A 152 1.86 -6.52 17.05
CA ASN A 152 2.93 -6.67 16.05
C ASN A 152 2.41 -6.47 14.60
N GLY A 153 1.14 -6.73 14.33
CA GLY A 153 0.49 -6.44 13.05
C GLY A 153 0.48 -4.95 12.67
N ILE A 154 0.80 -4.05 13.61
CA ILE A 154 0.80 -2.60 13.39
C ILE A 154 1.73 -2.17 12.26
N ILE A 155 2.82 -2.89 12.05
CA ILE A 155 3.82 -2.63 11.00
C ILE A 155 3.22 -2.56 9.60
N SER A 156 2.14 -3.28 9.35
CA SER A 156 1.49 -3.34 8.04
C SER A 156 0.84 -2.03 7.60
N GLY A 157 0.63 -1.09 8.53
CA GLY A 157 0.21 0.28 8.20
C GLY A 157 1.20 1.00 7.29
N GLY A 158 2.47 0.58 7.31
CA GLY A 158 3.49 1.11 6.42
C GLY A 158 3.25 0.83 4.94
N PHE A 159 2.50 -0.22 4.58
CA PHE A 159 2.02 -0.39 3.21
C PHE A 159 1.18 0.81 2.76
N VAL A 160 0.22 1.23 3.59
CA VAL A 160 -0.64 2.39 3.30
C VAL A 160 0.18 3.66 3.20
N LEU A 161 1.13 3.87 4.12
CA LEU A 161 1.99 5.04 4.11
C LEU A 161 2.90 5.09 2.87
N SER A 162 3.47 3.95 2.45
CA SER A 162 4.32 3.86 1.26
C SER A 162 3.53 4.21 -0.01
N GLU A 163 2.37 3.58 -0.19
CA GLU A 163 1.52 3.81 -1.36
C GLU A 163 0.98 5.25 -1.37
N LEU A 164 0.54 5.76 -0.23
CA LEU A 164 0.07 7.15 -0.12
C LEU A 164 1.17 8.14 -0.45
N TRP A 165 2.42 7.87 -0.01
CA TRP A 165 3.56 8.72 -0.32
C TRP A 165 3.82 8.82 -1.82
N VAL A 166 3.74 7.70 -2.53
CA VAL A 166 3.87 7.68 -3.99
C VAL A 166 2.68 8.37 -4.66
N ILE A 167 1.46 8.13 -4.18
CA ILE A 167 0.25 8.80 -4.72
C ILE A 167 0.35 10.33 -4.59
N THR A 168 0.90 10.85 -3.51
CA THR A 168 1.06 12.30 -3.31
C THR A 168 2.21 12.90 -4.12
N MET A 169 3.19 12.11 -4.52
CA MET A 169 4.38 12.56 -5.23
C MET A 169 4.29 12.52 -6.76
N PHE A 170 3.39 11.68 -7.32
CA PHE A 170 3.32 11.41 -8.76
C PHE A 170 1.97 11.76 -9.39
N ASP A 171 1.97 11.99 -10.70
CA ASP A 171 0.77 12.32 -11.48
C ASP A 171 -0.14 11.10 -11.64
N THR A 172 -1.45 11.39 -11.76
CA THR A 172 -2.51 10.40 -12.00
C THR A 172 -2.30 9.57 -13.27
N ASN A 173 -1.57 10.08 -14.25
CA ASN A 173 -1.29 9.38 -15.52
C ASN A 173 -0.28 8.24 -15.39
N ILE A 174 0.57 8.25 -14.34
CA ILE A 174 1.62 7.24 -14.12
C ILE A 174 1.48 6.54 -12.77
N LEU A 175 0.40 6.82 -12.04
CA LEU A 175 0.20 6.27 -10.69
C LEU A 175 0.06 4.76 -10.67
N GLY A 176 -0.59 4.17 -11.67
CA GLY A 176 -0.72 2.73 -11.75
C GLY A 176 0.63 2.04 -11.85
N VAL A 177 1.54 2.56 -12.69
CA VAL A 177 2.90 2.02 -12.81
C VAL A 177 3.70 2.21 -11.53
N THR A 178 3.72 3.43 -10.96
CA THR A 178 4.57 3.76 -9.81
C THR A 178 4.13 3.02 -8.55
N THR A 179 2.85 2.97 -8.26
CA THR A 179 2.28 2.18 -7.15
C THR A 179 2.41 0.67 -7.41
N GLY A 180 2.26 0.24 -8.67
CA GLY A 180 2.49 -1.15 -9.06
C GLY A 180 3.92 -1.61 -8.81
N ILE A 181 4.93 -0.79 -9.13
CA ILE A 181 6.33 -1.07 -8.81
C ILE A 181 6.52 -1.17 -7.31
N LEU A 182 6.00 -0.21 -6.55
CA LEU A 182 6.14 -0.16 -5.11
C LEU A 182 5.52 -1.40 -4.44
N GLY A 183 4.25 -1.68 -4.71
CA GLY A 183 3.57 -2.86 -4.16
C GLY A 183 4.21 -4.18 -4.62
N GLY A 184 4.68 -4.24 -5.87
CA GLY A 184 5.37 -5.41 -6.41
C GLY A 184 6.66 -5.73 -5.69
N VAL A 185 7.49 -4.71 -5.47
CA VAL A 185 8.77 -4.85 -4.75
C VAL A 185 8.53 -5.17 -3.27
N GLY A 186 7.51 -4.56 -2.63
CA GLY A 186 7.16 -4.85 -1.25
C GLY A 186 6.79 -6.33 -1.05
N ASN A 187 5.85 -6.84 -1.83
CA ASN A 187 5.43 -8.24 -1.71
C ASN A 187 6.52 -9.24 -2.11
N PHE A 188 7.44 -8.88 -2.98
CA PHE A 188 8.64 -9.68 -3.25
C PHE A 188 9.49 -9.88 -1.99
N GLY A 189 9.51 -8.93 -1.06
CA GLY A 189 10.15 -9.05 0.25
C GLY A 189 9.69 -10.28 1.04
N ILE A 190 8.45 -10.73 0.86
CA ILE A 190 7.92 -11.94 1.50
C ILE A 190 8.68 -13.20 1.00
N GLY A 191 8.84 -13.34 -0.30
CA GLY A 191 9.62 -14.46 -0.85
C GLY A 191 11.07 -14.43 -0.42
N ILE A 192 11.67 -13.25 -0.37
CA ILE A 192 13.05 -13.07 0.11
C ILE A 192 13.19 -13.59 1.54
N ILE A 193 12.30 -13.21 2.47
CA ILE A 193 12.45 -13.62 3.87
C ILE A 193 12.23 -15.12 4.07
N TYR A 194 11.40 -15.79 3.24
CA TYR A 194 11.28 -17.23 3.27
C TYR A 194 12.60 -17.93 2.89
N ILE A 195 13.30 -17.44 1.84
CA ILE A 195 14.60 -17.99 1.44
C ILE A 195 15.66 -17.71 2.51
N ILE A 196 15.74 -16.47 3.02
CA ILE A 196 16.69 -16.10 4.06
C ILE A 196 16.50 -16.97 5.30
N ASN A 197 15.28 -17.11 5.79
CA ASN A 197 14.99 -17.95 6.96
C ASN A 197 15.33 -19.42 6.72
N TYR A 198 15.04 -19.93 5.52
CA TYR A 198 15.39 -21.31 5.17
C TYR A 198 16.89 -21.57 5.19
N THR A 199 17.67 -20.70 4.55
CA THR A 199 19.14 -20.86 4.48
C THR A 199 19.79 -20.69 5.85
N LEU A 200 19.30 -19.78 6.67
CA LEU A 200 19.90 -19.48 7.97
C LEU A 200 19.51 -20.51 9.05
N ILE A 201 18.28 -20.96 9.09
CA ILE A 201 17.84 -21.98 10.09
C ILE A 201 18.58 -23.31 9.87
N SER A 202 18.94 -23.63 8.61
CA SER A 202 19.72 -24.83 8.31
C SER A 202 21.22 -24.71 8.62
N SER A 203 21.74 -23.49 8.83
CA SER A 203 23.20 -23.22 8.89
C SER A 203 23.66 -22.61 10.21
N ILE A 204 22.77 -22.06 11.03
CA ILE A 204 23.12 -21.34 12.25
C ILE A 204 22.81 -22.19 13.50
N ASP A 205 23.70 -22.14 14.50
CA ASP A 205 23.49 -22.75 15.80
C ASP A 205 22.23 -22.19 16.49
N GLU A 206 21.49 -23.06 17.18
CA GLU A 206 20.24 -22.69 17.89
C GLU A 206 20.39 -21.49 18.81
N LYS A 207 21.52 -21.35 19.48
CA LYS A 207 21.81 -20.22 20.39
C LYS A 207 21.89 -18.87 19.68
N LEU A 208 22.36 -18.85 18.42
CA LEU A 208 22.48 -17.63 17.62
C LEU A 208 21.16 -17.26 16.93
N LEU A 209 20.26 -18.22 16.73
CA LEU A 209 18.94 -17.98 16.15
C LEU A 209 18.10 -16.98 16.96
N ILE A 210 18.28 -16.90 18.28
CA ILE A 210 17.58 -15.94 19.14
C ILE A 210 17.95 -14.51 18.75
N TYR A 211 19.22 -14.23 18.48
CA TYR A 211 19.66 -12.89 18.07
C TYR A 211 19.25 -12.55 16.63
N TYR A 212 19.18 -13.55 15.78
CA TYR A 212 18.75 -13.41 14.40
C TYR A 212 17.31 -12.85 14.27
N ILE A 213 16.42 -13.16 15.23
CA ILE A 213 15.02 -12.71 15.13
C ILE A 213 14.89 -11.18 15.19
N TYR A 214 15.86 -10.44 15.75
CA TYR A 214 15.76 -8.99 15.97
C TYR A 214 16.23 -8.13 14.77
N TRP A 215 16.97 -8.69 13.80
CA TRP A 215 17.63 -7.89 12.76
C TRP A 215 16.67 -7.01 11.92
N PRO A 216 15.44 -7.43 11.55
CA PRO A 216 14.59 -6.58 10.73
C PRO A 216 14.14 -5.32 11.49
N TYR A 217 13.91 -5.43 12.80
CA TYR A 217 13.53 -4.30 13.64
C TYR A 217 14.67 -3.29 13.79
N ILE A 218 15.93 -3.76 13.85
CA ILE A 218 17.10 -2.88 13.89
C ILE A 218 17.21 -2.10 12.58
N LEU A 219 17.04 -2.75 11.43
CA LEU A 219 17.07 -2.08 10.14
C LEU A 219 15.94 -1.04 10.00
N LEU A 220 14.74 -1.34 10.51
CA LEU A 220 13.64 -0.38 10.52
C LEU A 220 13.98 0.87 11.33
N LEU A 221 14.58 0.73 12.50
CA LEU A 221 14.99 1.89 13.32
C LEU A 221 15.96 2.82 12.57
N LEU A 222 16.89 2.25 11.82
CA LEU A 222 17.85 3.03 11.04
C LEU A 222 17.18 3.88 9.93
N THR A 223 15.98 3.50 9.48
CA THR A 223 15.26 4.25 8.45
C THR A 223 14.57 5.51 8.98
N ILE A 224 14.42 5.69 10.29
CA ILE A 224 13.80 6.88 10.88
C ILE A 224 14.57 8.15 10.49
N TYR A 225 15.91 8.09 10.51
CA TYR A 225 16.75 9.25 10.17
C TYR A 225 16.51 9.75 8.73
N PRO A 226 16.62 8.92 7.68
CA PRO A 226 16.37 9.38 6.32
C PRO A 226 14.91 9.81 6.08
N ILE A 227 13.93 9.19 6.75
CA ILE A 227 12.53 9.60 6.64
C ILE A 227 12.36 11.02 7.19
N TYR A 228 12.89 11.29 8.36
CA TYR A 228 12.65 12.57 9.03
C TYR A 228 13.46 13.71 8.45
N TYR A 229 14.76 13.52 8.15
CA TYR A 229 15.68 14.58 7.76
C TYR A 229 15.92 14.70 6.25
N LEU A 230 15.73 13.63 5.48
CA LEU A 230 16.12 13.60 4.07
C LEU A 230 14.95 13.54 3.10
N SER A 231 13.72 13.57 3.56
CA SER A 231 12.54 13.48 2.70
C SER A 231 11.48 14.53 3.01
N ASP A 232 10.51 14.67 2.13
CA ASP A 232 9.39 15.59 2.24
C ASP A 232 8.06 14.82 2.11
N ASP A 233 6.97 15.35 2.68
CA ASP A 233 5.65 14.72 2.60
C ASP A 233 5.06 14.79 1.18
N CYS A 234 5.39 15.86 0.46
CA CYS A 234 4.87 16.13 -0.87
C CYS A 234 5.90 16.94 -1.70
N PRO A 235 5.71 17.10 -3.03
CA PRO A 235 6.66 17.81 -3.89
C PRO A 235 6.98 19.24 -3.47
N TYR A 236 6.16 19.84 -2.62
CA TYR A 236 6.26 21.26 -2.20
C TYR A 236 6.71 21.45 -0.76
N GLY A 237 7.04 20.37 -0.04
CA GLY A 237 7.55 20.44 1.32
C GLY A 237 6.75 19.62 2.32
N ASN A 238 6.80 20.05 3.58
CA ASN A 238 6.22 19.31 4.69
C ASN A 238 4.76 19.72 4.94
N TYR A 239 3.91 18.75 5.15
CA TYR A 239 2.47 18.93 5.34
C TYR A 239 2.13 19.95 6.46
N ILE A 240 2.81 19.86 7.60
CA ILE A 240 2.55 20.75 8.74
C ILE A 240 2.91 22.21 8.41
N GLU A 241 4.02 22.43 7.71
CA GLU A 241 4.45 23.78 7.31
C GLU A 241 3.47 24.39 6.30
N LEU A 242 3.06 23.61 5.31
CA LEU A 242 2.08 24.03 4.32
C LEU A 242 0.73 24.38 4.96
N LYS A 243 0.29 23.60 5.94
CA LYS A 243 -0.94 23.86 6.68
C LYS A 243 -0.87 25.13 7.54
N LYS A 244 0.27 25.38 8.17
CA LYS A 244 0.48 26.64 8.92
C LYS A 244 0.39 27.85 8.01
N LEU A 245 1.10 27.82 6.88
CA LEU A 245 1.09 28.90 5.89
C LEU A 245 -0.32 29.18 5.35
N TYR A 246 -1.10 28.12 5.13
CA TYR A 246 -2.48 28.24 4.71
C TYR A 246 -3.35 28.96 5.75
N ASN A 247 -3.27 28.55 7.01
CA ASN A 247 -4.03 29.15 8.09
C ASN A 247 -3.62 30.62 8.35
N GLU A 248 -2.32 30.95 8.18
CA GLU A 248 -1.83 32.32 8.30
C GLU A 248 -2.39 33.22 7.19
N ASN A 249 -2.49 32.70 5.95
CA ASN A 249 -3.05 33.44 4.82
C ASN A 249 -4.56 33.62 4.93
N GLU A 250 -5.31 32.61 5.37
CA GLU A 250 -6.75 32.72 5.60
C GLU A 250 -7.07 33.81 6.66
N ASN A 251 -6.22 33.93 7.68
CA ASN A 251 -6.34 34.98 8.66
C ASN A 251 -6.04 36.39 8.08
N ILE A 252 -5.04 36.49 7.17
CA ILE A 252 -4.70 37.74 6.50
C ILE A 252 -5.80 38.18 5.55
N GLU A 253 -6.32 37.24 4.72
CA GLU A 253 -7.45 37.53 3.82
C GLU A 253 -8.73 37.92 4.58
N ASN A 254 -8.98 37.32 5.72
CA ASN A 254 -10.11 37.70 6.58
C ASN A 254 -9.90 39.12 7.18
N ILE A 255 -8.68 39.47 7.55
CA ILE A 255 -8.36 40.81 8.05
C ILE A 255 -8.49 41.86 6.93
N GLU A 256 -7.93 41.60 5.75
CA GLU A 256 -8.06 42.50 4.58
C GLU A 256 -9.51 42.62 4.11
N ASN A 257 -10.32 41.60 4.21
CA ASN A 257 -11.75 41.66 3.91
C ASN A 257 -12.51 42.49 4.95
N ILE A 258 -12.15 42.41 6.23
CA ILE A 258 -12.73 43.25 7.31
C ILE A 258 -12.31 44.71 7.12
N GLU A 259 -11.04 44.99 6.84
CA GLU A 259 -10.57 46.36 6.57
C GLU A 259 -11.18 46.96 5.29
N ASN A 260 -11.42 46.14 4.26
CA ASN A 260 -12.14 46.56 3.06
C ASN A 260 -13.62 46.83 3.31
N ILE A 261 -14.28 46.08 4.21
CA ILE A 261 -15.67 46.34 4.61
C ILE A 261 -15.75 47.64 5.42
N GLU A 262 -14.84 47.85 6.37
CA GLU A 262 -14.75 49.14 7.13
C GLU A 262 -14.44 50.32 6.25
N ASN A 263 -13.62 50.17 5.22
CA ASN A 263 -13.31 51.19 4.22
C ASN A 263 -14.47 51.45 3.23
N ILE A 264 -15.29 50.45 2.93
CA ILE A 264 -16.51 50.62 2.11
C ILE A 264 -17.55 51.44 2.82
N ASP A 265 -17.73 51.27 4.15
CA ASP A 265 -18.65 52.09 4.93
C ASP A 265 -18.18 53.56 5.01
N ASN A 266 -16.86 53.81 4.88
CA ASN A 266 -16.30 55.17 4.84
C ASN A 266 -16.24 55.81 3.45
N THR A 267 -16.35 55.02 2.35
CA THR A 267 -16.24 55.49 0.96
C THR A 267 -17.58 55.71 0.26
N ILE A 268 -18.72 55.38 0.87
CA ILE A 268 -20.06 55.67 0.32
C ILE A 268 -20.34 57.19 0.23
N TYR A 269 -19.46 58.06 0.75
CA TYR A 269 -19.58 59.50 0.70
C TYR A 269 -18.64 60.26 -0.24
N SER A 270 -17.86 59.62 -1.09
CA SER A 270 -17.05 60.42 -2.06
C SER A 270 -16.80 59.69 -3.39
N ASN A 271 -17.52 60.16 -4.43
CA ASN A 271 -17.12 60.31 -5.84
C ASN A 271 -16.86 59.10 -6.76
N ASN A 272 -17.75 59.03 -7.71
CA ASN A 272 -17.65 58.82 -9.17
C ASN A 272 -16.22 58.86 -9.81
N ASN A 273 -16.05 57.95 -10.76
CA ASN A 273 -15.10 57.84 -11.86
C ASN A 273 -13.74 57.24 -11.57
N THR A 274 -13.56 56.01 -11.92
CA THR A 274 -12.74 55.61 -13.09
C THR A 274 -12.73 54.07 -13.23
N ASN A 275 -13.09 53.63 -14.45
CA ASN A 275 -12.96 52.24 -14.93
C ASN A 275 -11.50 51.82 -15.01
N TYR A 276 -11.14 50.75 -14.31
CA TYR A 276 -10.10 49.81 -14.75
C TYR A 276 -10.59 48.38 -14.49
N SER A 277 -10.87 47.69 -15.56
CA SER A 277 -11.10 46.26 -15.62
C SER A 277 -9.81 45.51 -15.29
N LEU A 278 -9.81 44.82 -14.18
CA LEU A 278 -8.84 43.75 -13.89
C LEU A 278 -9.64 42.45 -13.82
N ASP A 279 -9.90 41.87 -14.99
CA ASP A 279 -10.28 40.48 -15.13
C ASP A 279 -9.14 39.57 -14.69
N ASN A 280 -9.10 39.21 -13.45
CA ASN A 280 -8.36 38.06 -12.93
C ASN A 280 -8.98 37.58 -11.62
N ASN A 281 -10.29 37.35 -11.61
CA ASN A 281 -10.93 36.54 -10.59
C ASN A 281 -10.62 35.05 -10.86
N ILE A 282 -9.41 34.62 -10.47
CA ILE A 282 -9.15 33.19 -10.25
C ILE A 282 -9.93 32.84 -8.98
N ASN A 283 -10.99 32.05 -9.13
CA ASN A 283 -11.81 31.58 -8.05
C ASN A 283 -10.95 30.83 -7.01
N ILE A 284 -10.50 31.53 -5.98
CA ILE A 284 -9.75 31.02 -4.82
C ILE A 284 -10.61 30.02 -4.04
N GLU A 285 -11.94 30.19 -4.04
CA GLU A 285 -12.89 29.32 -3.37
C GLU A 285 -12.78 27.83 -3.79
N ASN A 286 -12.42 27.54 -5.02
CA ASN A 286 -12.25 26.14 -5.50
C ASN A 286 -10.94 25.48 -5.06
N ILE A 287 -9.96 26.25 -4.58
CA ILE A 287 -8.65 25.73 -4.14
C ILE A 287 -8.64 25.47 -2.63
N VAL A 288 -9.43 26.24 -1.90
CA VAL A 288 -9.55 26.19 -0.43
C VAL A 288 -10.28 24.94 0.06
N VAL A 289 -11.17 24.39 -0.76
CA VAL A 289 -12.04 23.25 -0.37
C VAL A 289 -11.29 21.96 -0.09
N ASP A 290 -10.08 21.75 -0.67
CA ASP A 290 -9.38 20.47 -0.57
C ASP A 290 -8.52 20.30 0.69
N ILE A 291 -8.29 21.35 1.49
CA ILE A 291 -7.45 21.28 2.72
C ILE A 291 -8.29 21.35 4.01
N SER A 292 -9.57 21.73 3.94
CA SER A 292 -10.45 21.78 5.12
C SER A 292 -10.89 20.39 5.54
N PHE A 293 -10.20 19.80 6.51
CA PHE A 293 -10.53 18.51 7.13
C PHE A 293 -11.75 18.63 8.06
N SER A 294 -12.95 18.44 7.53
CA SER A 294 -14.14 18.25 8.35
C SER A 294 -14.29 16.78 8.78
N LYS A 295 -14.47 16.55 10.09
CA LYS A 295 -14.76 15.20 10.65
C LYS A 295 -15.96 14.53 9.96
N SER A 296 -16.91 15.30 9.50
CA SER A 296 -18.11 14.81 8.79
C SER A 296 -17.81 14.25 7.40
N LYS A 297 -16.75 14.70 6.73
CA LYS A 297 -16.37 14.23 5.40
C LYS A 297 -15.77 12.81 5.40
N CYS A 298 -15.01 12.43 6.44
CA CYS A 298 -14.45 11.07 6.54
C CYS A 298 -15.53 9.98 6.54
N PHE A 299 -16.65 10.19 7.21
CA PHE A 299 -17.74 9.21 7.21
C PHE A 299 -18.51 9.15 5.87
N ASN A 300 -18.49 10.21 5.09
CA ASN A 300 -19.14 10.22 3.77
C ASN A 300 -18.40 9.35 2.74
N VAL A 301 -17.10 9.13 2.94
CA VAL A 301 -16.30 8.24 2.09
C VAL A 301 -16.90 6.81 2.08
N PHE A 302 -17.35 6.32 3.24
CA PHE A 302 -17.96 4.98 3.35
C PHE A 302 -19.38 4.86 2.76
N LYS A 303 -20.03 5.97 2.41
CA LYS A 303 -21.31 5.96 1.69
C LYS A 303 -21.14 5.71 0.18
N ASN A 304 -19.91 5.76 -0.32
CA ASN A 304 -19.63 5.53 -1.73
C ASN A 304 -19.64 4.03 -2.03
N ILE A 305 -20.71 3.55 -2.66
CA ILE A 305 -20.88 2.14 -3.02
C ILE A 305 -19.78 1.63 -3.97
N LYS A 306 -19.20 2.52 -4.80
CA LYS A 306 -18.09 2.18 -5.69
C LYS A 306 -16.81 1.87 -4.89
N LEU A 307 -16.59 2.62 -3.80
CA LEU A 307 -15.48 2.31 -2.88
C LEU A 307 -15.68 0.92 -2.27
N LEU A 308 -16.90 0.58 -1.81
CA LEU A 308 -17.17 -0.74 -1.25
C LEU A 308 -16.90 -1.86 -2.28
N ALA A 309 -17.29 -1.66 -3.54
CA ALA A 309 -17.01 -2.60 -4.62
C ALA A 309 -15.50 -2.82 -4.83
N ILE A 310 -14.70 -1.76 -4.80
CA ILE A 310 -13.23 -1.86 -4.88
C ILE A 310 -12.65 -2.53 -3.62
N CYS A 311 -13.17 -2.21 -2.43
CA CYS A 311 -12.79 -2.88 -1.18
C CYS A 311 -13.03 -4.39 -1.25
N LEU A 312 -14.18 -4.84 -1.77
CA LEU A 312 -14.48 -6.27 -1.98
C LEU A 312 -13.52 -6.91 -2.98
N THR A 313 -13.16 -6.20 -4.06
CA THR A 313 -12.16 -6.69 -5.02
C THR A 313 -10.81 -6.89 -4.35
N TYR A 314 -10.39 -5.96 -3.53
CA TYR A 314 -9.10 -6.04 -2.83
C TYR A 314 -9.12 -7.06 -1.69
N LEU A 315 -10.28 -7.24 -1.03
CA LEU A 315 -10.51 -8.32 -0.06
C LEU A 315 -10.27 -9.68 -0.71
N TYR A 316 -10.78 -9.89 -1.94
CA TYR A 316 -10.54 -11.11 -2.68
C TYR A 316 -9.07 -11.21 -3.12
N SER A 317 -8.56 -10.24 -3.88
CA SER A 317 -7.26 -10.37 -4.55
C SER A 317 -6.07 -10.36 -3.57
N PHE A 318 -6.02 -9.38 -2.65
CA PHE A 318 -4.96 -9.32 -1.64
C PHE A 318 -5.18 -10.35 -0.53
N GLY A 319 -6.45 -10.66 -0.22
CA GLY A 319 -6.80 -11.74 0.69
C GLY A 319 -6.28 -13.10 0.23
N ILE A 320 -6.39 -13.43 -1.05
CA ILE A 320 -5.76 -14.62 -1.65
C ILE A 320 -4.26 -14.61 -1.39
N GLU A 321 -3.60 -13.51 -1.70
CA GLU A 321 -2.15 -13.39 -1.59
C GLU A 321 -1.68 -13.66 -0.17
N LEU A 322 -2.29 -13.02 0.82
CA LEU A 322 -1.99 -13.23 2.23
C LEU A 322 -2.27 -14.67 2.68
N THR A 323 -3.38 -15.25 2.21
CA THR A 323 -3.76 -16.63 2.52
C THR A 323 -2.77 -17.63 1.95
N ILE A 324 -2.32 -17.42 0.71
CA ILE A 324 -1.35 -18.30 0.06
C ILE A 324 0.01 -18.22 0.72
N TYR A 325 0.52 -17.04 1.08
CA TYR A 325 1.79 -16.91 1.80
C TYR A 325 1.80 -17.67 3.12
N SER A 326 0.68 -17.72 3.82
CA SER A 326 0.59 -18.42 5.10
C SER A 326 0.30 -19.92 4.99
N ASN A 327 -0.44 -20.35 3.97
CA ASN A 327 -0.88 -21.75 3.84
C ASN A 327 -0.13 -22.56 2.80
N LEU A 328 0.40 -21.97 1.72
CA LEU A 328 1.12 -22.71 0.68
C LEU A 328 2.26 -23.58 1.24
N PRO A 329 3.03 -23.09 2.23
CA PRO A 329 4.02 -23.93 2.89
C PRO A 329 3.41 -25.12 3.66
N ILE A 330 2.16 -25.01 4.15
CA ILE A 330 1.49 -25.99 5.02
C ILE A 330 0.58 -26.94 4.24
N LEU A 331 0.32 -26.71 2.94
CA LEU A 331 -0.61 -27.50 2.15
C LEU A 331 -0.32 -29.01 2.21
N LEU A 332 -1.26 -29.77 2.76
CA LEU A 332 -1.09 -31.11 3.31
C LEU A 332 -0.86 -32.22 2.31
N LYS A 333 -1.63 -32.22 1.22
CA LYS A 333 -1.45 -33.23 0.16
C LYS A 333 -0.11 -33.11 -0.54
N ILE A 334 0.55 -31.96 -0.38
CA ILE A 334 1.89 -31.72 -0.88
C ILE A 334 2.95 -32.14 0.14
N GLU A 335 2.55 -32.35 1.41
CA GLU A 335 3.47 -32.46 2.55
C GLU A 335 4.38 -33.69 2.52
N ASP A 336 3.85 -34.86 2.18
CA ASP A 336 4.61 -36.12 2.21
C ASP A 336 5.42 -36.40 0.94
N SER A 337 5.11 -35.72 -0.16
CA SER A 337 5.72 -35.97 -1.47
C SER A 337 6.69 -34.89 -1.95
N ILE A 338 6.64 -33.69 -1.38
CA ILE A 338 7.43 -32.52 -1.83
C ILE A 338 8.39 -32.06 -0.73
N SER A 339 9.68 -32.01 -1.06
CA SER A 339 10.72 -31.53 -0.13
C SER A 339 10.50 -30.08 0.30
N LEU A 340 11.01 -29.71 1.49
CA LEU A 340 10.89 -28.34 2.02
C LEU A 340 11.43 -27.29 1.05
N ASN A 341 12.54 -27.59 0.35
CA ASN A 341 13.13 -26.71 -0.67
C ASN A 341 12.12 -26.39 -1.78
N LYS A 342 11.41 -27.38 -2.27
CA LYS A 342 10.40 -27.23 -3.33
C LYS A 342 9.21 -26.41 -2.85
N LYS A 343 8.79 -26.56 -1.58
CA LYS A 343 7.71 -25.75 -0.97
C LYS A 343 8.11 -24.28 -0.87
N ILE A 344 9.32 -24.00 -0.41
CA ILE A 344 9.84 -22.62 -0.32
C ILE A 344 9.99 -21.99 -1.70
N LEU A 345 10.42 -22.78 -2.70
CA LEU A 345 10.49 -22.31 -4.08
C LEU A 345 9.10 -21.92 -4.63
N LEU A 346 8.02 -22.63 -4.28
CA LEU A 346 6.67 -22.23 -4.66
C LEU A 346 6.27 -20.89 -4.06
N VAL A 347 6.54 -20.66 -2.76
CA VAL A 347 6.28 -19.38 -2.09
C VAL A 347 7.09 -18.26 -2.74
N PHE A 348 8.37 -18.51 -3.00
CA PHE A 348 9.24 -17.54 -3.66
C PHE A 348 8.77 -17.21 -5.08
N ALA A 349 8.41 -18.21 -5.87
CA ALA A 349 7.89 -18.02 -7.22
C ALA A 349 6.59 -17.20 -7.22
N PHE A 350 5.66 -17.54 -6.31
CA PHE A 350 4.41 -16.79 -6.12
C PHE A 350 4.69 -15.32 -5.77
N SER A 351 5.67 -15.06 -4.91
CA SER A 351 6.09 -13.72 -4.50
C SER A 351 6.84 -12.97 -5.59
N ALA A 352 7.75 -13.63 -6.31
CA ALA A 352 8.60 -13.00 -7.33
C ALA A 352 7.80 -12.43 -8.51
N ILE A 353 6.68 -13.05 -8.83
CA ILE A 353 5.77 -12.59 -9.91
C ILE A 353 5.18 -11.20 -9.61
N ASN A 354 5.14 -10.78 -8.35
CA ASN A 354 4.72 -9.42 -7.99
C ASN A 354 5.56 -8.33 -8.67
N LEU A 355 6.87 -8.57 -8.85
CA LEU A 355 7.77 -7.63 -9.53
C LEU A 355 7.36 -7.31 -10.96
N LEU A 356 6.66 -8.21 -11.62
CA LEU A 356 6.21 -8.06 -13.00
C LEU A 356 4.72 -7.76 -13.09
N GLY A 357 3.90 -8.52 -12.36
CA GLY A 357 2.44 -8.47 -12.49
C GLY A 357 1.86 -7.12 -12.10
N ARG A 358 2.25 -6.57 -10.94
CA ARG A 358 1.71 -5.29 -10.47
C ARG A 358 2.11 -4.10 -11.35
N PRO A 359 3.38 -3.91 -11.73
CA PRO A 359 3.75 -2.82 -12.65
C PRO A 359 3.07 -2.93 -14.02
N ILE A 360 2.98 -4.14 -14.57
CA ILE A 360 2.31 -4.38 -15.87
C ILE A 360 0.81 -4.06 -15.75
N GLY A 361 0.14 -4.54 -14.69
CA GLY A 361 -1.27 -4.23 -14.43
C GLY A 361 -1.51 -2.74 -14.29
N GLY A 362 -0.66 -2.04 -13.53
CA GLY A 362 -0.68 -0.59 -13.40
C GLY A 362 -0.50 0.13 -14.73
N TYR A 363 0.48 -0.28 -15.54
CA TYR A 363 0.73 0.28 -16.86
C TYR A 363 -0.48 0.12 -17.80
N ILE A 364 -1.06 -1.07 -17.84
CA ILE A 364 -2.25 -1.33 -18.68
C ILE A 364 -3.42 -0.46 -18.19
N SER A 365 -3.58 -0.29 -16.89
CA SER A 365 -4.59 0.57 -16.27
C SER A 365 -4.41 2.04 -16.69
N ASP A 366 -3.18 2.57 -16.61
CA ASP A 366 -2.87 3.95 -16.94
C ASP A 366 -3.08 4.22 -18.44
N LYS A 367 -2.67 3.31 -19.32
CA LYS A 367 -2.93 3.41 -20.77
C LYS A 367 -4.43 3.40 -21.11
N ASN A 368 -5.21 2.57 -20.41
CA ASN A 368 -6.66 2.58 -20.59
C ASN A 368 -7.33 3.85 -20.04
N TYR A 369 -6.73 4.47 -19.01
CA TYR A 369 -7.18 5.77 -18.52
C TYR A 369 -6.99 6.88 -19.55
N GLU A 370 -5.87 6.91 -20.28
CA GLU A 370 -5.64 7.86 -21.36
C GLU A 370 -6.77 7.80 -22.39
N LEU A 371 -7.20 6.60 -22.79
CA LEU A 371 -8.20 6.36 -23.82
C LEU A 371 -9.65 6.53 -23.35
N PHE A 372 -10.00 5.98 -22.19
CA PHE A 372 -11.38 5.83 -21.73
C PHE A 372 -11.64 6.44 -20.35
N LYS A 373 -10.67 7.19 -19.79
CA LYS A 373 -10.73 7.79 -18.45
C LYS A 373 -10.99 6.71 -17.37
N ILE A 374 -11.71 7.03 -16.32
CA ILE A 374 -11.98 6.12 -15.19
C ILE A 374 -12.70 4.83 -15.61
N ILE A 375 -13.55 4.89 -16.65
CA ILE A 375 -14.26 3.71 -17.15
C ILE A 375 -13.26 2.69 -17.72
N GLY A 376 -12.16 3.15 -18.33
CA GLY A 376 -11.09 2.29 -18.81
C GLY A 376 -10.44 1.49 -17.68
N LYS A 377 -10.09 2.15 -16.56
CA LYS A 377 -9.54 1.48 -15.38
C LYS A 377 -10.50 0.44 -14.80
N ILE A 378 -11.79 0.77 -14.69
CA ILE A 378 -12.84 -0.13 -14.19
C ILE A 378 -12.96 -1.40 -15.06
N LYS A 379 -13.00 -1.23 -16.39
CA LYS A 379 -13.07 -2.38 -17.30
C LYS A 379 -11.88 -3.32 -17.14
N ILE A 380 -10.67 -2.79 -16.99
CA ILE A 380 -9.46 -3.58 -16.79
C ILE A 380 -9.51 -4.33 -15.44
N ILE A 381 -10.01 -3.71 -14.37
CA ILE A 381 -10.23 -4.40 -13.09
C ILE A 381 -11.14 -5.62 -13.27
N LEU A 382 -12.26 -5.48 -13.99
CA LEU A 382 -13.19 -6.60 -14.23
C LEU A 382 -12.56 -7.72 -15.08
N ILE A 383 -11.78 -7.37 -16.11
CA ILE A 383 -11.07 -8.35 -16.94
C ILE A 383 -10.07 -9.14 -16.08
N PHE A 384 -9.25 -8.46 -15.28
CA PHE A 384 -8.26 -9.15 -14.46
C PHE A 384 -8.89 -9.91 -13.28
N LEU A 385 -10.01 -9.43 -12.74
CA LEU A 385 -10.75 -10.17 -11.72
C LEU A 385 -11.30 -11.49 -12.29
N SER A 386 -11.88 -11.47 -13.49
CA SER A 386 -12.34 -12.69 -14.16
C SER A 386 -11.19 -13.64 -14.50
N SER A 387 -10.05 -13.11 -14.95
CA SER A 387 -8.85 -13.91 -15.21
C SER A 387 -8.31 -14.58 -13.93
N THR A 388 -8.27 -13.84 -12.81
CA THR A 388 -7.81 -14.39 -11.52
C THR A 388 -8.70 -15.53 -11.03
N THR A 389 -10.02 -15.38 -11.13
CA THR A 389 -10.97 -16.43 -10.75
C THR A 389 -10.86 -17.66 -11.66
N LEU A 390 -10.64 -17.46 -12.95
CA LEU A 390 -10.44 -18.54 -13.91
C LEU A 390 -9.16 -19.34 -13.60
N CYS A 391 -8.03 -18.65 -13.44
CA CYS A 391 -6.76 -19.30 -13.09
C CYS A 391 -6.86 -20.05 -11.75
N GLY A 392 -7.55 -19.47 -10.76
CA GLY A 392 -7.77 -20.11 -9.47
C GLY A 392 -8.62 -21.39 -9.59
N THR A 393 -9.65 -21.40 -10.43
CA THR A 393 -10.47 -22.61 -10.66
C THR A 393 -9.69 -23.70 -11.37
N ILE A 394 -8.85 -23.36 -12.34
CA ILE A 394 -7.96 -24.32 -13.02
C ILE A 394 -6.98 -24.93 -12.04
N LEU A 395 -6.32 -24.09 -11.21
CA LEU A 395 -5.41 -24.57 -10.16
C LEU A 395 -6.11 -25.51 -9.18
N ASN A 396 -7.32 -25.15 -8.73
CA ASN A 396 -8.08 -25.95 -7.79
C ASN A 396 -8.43 -27.34 -8.35
N ASN A 397 -8.87 -27.41 -9.62
CA ASN A 397 -9.16 -28.69 -10.28
C ASN A 397 -7.89 -29.54 -10.45
N PHE A 398 -6.75 -28.91 -10.74
CA PHE A 398 -5.48 -29.60 -10.82
C PHE A 398 -5.04 -30.17 -9.46
N MET A 399 -5.22 -29.41 -8.37
CA MET A 399 -4.90 -29.86 -7.01
C MET A 399 -5.68 -31.12 -6.61
N GLN A 400 -6.90 -31.30 -7.12
CA GLN A 400 -7.69 -32.53 -6.90
C GLN A 400 -7.05 -33.78 -7.52
N SER A 401 -6.34 -33.61 -8.64
CA SER A 401 -5.71 -34.70 -9.41
C SER A 401 -4.26 -34.98 -9.03
N LEU A 402 -3.73 -34.27 -8.01
CA LEU A 402 -2.33 -34.36 -7.62
C LEU A 402 -2.00 -35.71 -6.99
N ASN A 403 -1.12 -36.48 -7.68
CA ASN A 403 -0.39 -37.64 -7.18
C ASN A 403 1.10 -37.30 -7.27
N SER A 404 1.94 -37.85 -6.40
CA SER A 404 3.36 -37.52 -6.22
C SER A 404 4.24 -37.92 -7.44
N SER A 405 4.33 -37.06 -8.45
CA SER A 405 5.33 -37.17 -9.52
C SER A 405 6.01 -35.82 -9.76
N ASP A 406 7.31 -35.83 -10.12
CA ASP A 406 8.08 -34.60 -10.40
C ASP A 406 7.50 -33.81 -11.58
N GLU A 407 6.90 -34.49 -12.54
CA GLU A 407 6.21 -33.86 -13.66
C GLU A 407 5.00 -33.02 -13.19
N LYS A 408 4.26 -33.50 -12.22
CA LYS A 408 3.13 -32.75 -11.64
C LYS A 408 3.57 -31.57 -10.79
N TYR A 409 4.76 -31.61 -10.18
CA TYR A 409 5.32 -30.45 -9.48
C TYR A 409 5.61 -29.29 -10.45
N SER A 410 6.19 -29.55 -11.62
CA SER A 410 6.44 -28.50 -12.61
C SER A 410 5.15 -27.86 -13.15
N GLN A 411 4.10 -28.67 -13.34
CA GLN A 411 2.78 -28.19 -13.72
C GLN A 411 2.14 -27.35 -12.61
N LEU A 412 2.25 -27.77 -11.35
CA LEU A 412 1.78 -27.03 -10.19
C LEU A 412 2.49 -25.66 -10.09
N LEU A 413 3.81 -25.63 -10.24
CA LEU A 413 4.60 -24.41 -10.23
C LEU A 413 4.12 -23.45 -11.33
N LEU A 414 3.91 -23.95 -12.54
CA LEU A 414 3.41 -23.14 -13.66
C LEU A 414 2.02 -22.55 -13.36
N LEU A 415 1.10 -23.35 -12.83
CA LEU A 415 -0.26 -22.89 -12.51
C LEU A 415 -0.25 -21.86 -11.37
N ILE A 416 0.60 -22.03 -10.37
CA ILE A 416 0.77 -21.05 -9.27
C ILE A 416 1.33 -19.74 -9.82
N ILE A 417 2.30 -19.79 -10.74
CA ILE A 417 2.86 -18.61 -11.41
C ILE A 417 1.77 -17.87 -12.21
N LEU A 418 0.98 -18.58 -13.00
CA LEU A 418 -0.09 -17.98 -13.80
C LEU A 418 -1.18 -17.36 -12.94
N TRP A 419 -1.57 -18.02 -11.86
CA TRP A 419 -2.55 -17.50 -10.92
C TRP A 419 -2.03 -16.25 -10.19
N SER A 420 -0.78 -16.32 -9.68
CA SER A 420 -0.11 -15.17 -9.08
C SER A 420 -0.02 -13.99 -10.05
N PHE A 421 0.36 -14.24 -11.31
CA PHE A 421 0.48 -13.19 -12.31
C PHE A 421 -0.87 -12.50 -12.57
N SER A 422 -1.94 -13.26 -12.81
CA SER A 422 -3.29 -12.73 -12.98
C SER A 422 -3.75 -11.91 -11.78
N ASN A 423 -3.50 -12.40 -10.56
CA ASN A 423 -3.87 -11.71 -9.32
C ASN A 423 -3.09 -10.39 -9.15
N ASN A 424 -1.81 -10.39 -9.51
CA ASN A 424 -0.96 -9.21 -9.43
C ASN A 424 -1.29 -8.16 -10.49
N LEU A 425 -1.69 -8.56 -11.69
CA LEU A 425 -2.26 -7.65 -12.68
C LEU A 425 -3.47 -6.90 -12.11
N LEU A 426 -4.38 -7.62 -11.45
CA LEU A 426 -5.55 -7.03 -10.79
C LEU A 426 -5.16 -6.02 -9.71
N GLN A 427 -4.25 -6.38 -8.82
CA GLN A 427 -3.83 -5.53 -7.70
C GLN A 427 -3.14 -4.25 -8.17
N GLY A 428 -2.31 -4.32 -9.22
CA GLY A 428 -1.68 -3.15 -9.82
C GLY A 428 -2.68 -2.14 -10.40
N THR A 429 -3.87 -2.60 -10.84
CA THR A 429 -4.91 -1.70 -11.35
C THR A 429 -5.70 -1.00 -10.24
N ILE A 430 -5.93 -1.67 -9.10
CA ILE A 430 -6.83 -1.19 -8.05
C ILE A 430 -6.30 0.10 -7.41
N ILE A 431 -5.03 0.15 -7.04
CA ILE A 431 -4.46 1.30 -6.34
C ILE A 431 -4.47 2.55 -7.23
N GLY A 432 -4.26 2.40 -8.53
CA GLY A 432 -4.33 3.49 -9.49
C GLY A 432 -5.71 4.16 -9.65
N VAL A 433 -6.78 3.63 -9.03
CA VAL A 433 -8.13 4.22 -9.06
C VAL A 433 -8.37 5.18 -7.88
N ILE A 434 -7.60 5.07 -6.80
CA ILE A 434 -7.82 5.78 -5.53
C ILE A 434 -7.95 7.30 -5.68
N PRO A 435 -7.06 8.02 -6.41
CA PRO A 435 -7.16 9.48 -6.55
C PRO A 435 -8.43 9.95 -7.24
N HIS A 436 -9.09 9.06 -7.98
CA HIS A 436 -10.34 9.35 -8.68
C HIS A 436 -11.60 9.10 -7.82
N MET A 437 -11.44 8.56 -6.61
CA MET A 437 -12.56 8.28 -5.70
C MET A 437 -12.79 9.43 -4.72
N ASP A 438 -11.74 9.88 -4.05
CA ASP A 438 -11.76 11.03 -3.14
C ASP A 438 -10.34 11.58 -3.03
N SER A 439 -10.11 12.76 -3.60
CA SER A 439 -8.80 13.41 -3.60
C SER A 439 -8.46 14.05 -2.25
N SER A 440 -9.47 14.35 -1.43
CA SER A 440 -9.29 15.03 -0.14
C SER A 440 -8.94 14.09 1.02
N ASN A 441 -9.34 12.81 0.94
CA ASN A 441 -9.14 11.80 1.98
C ASN A 441 -8.47 10.53 1.44
N MET A 442 -7.44 10.69 0.64
CA MET A 442 -6.76 9.57 -0.05
C MET A 442 -6.23 8.51 0.91
N GLY A 443 -5.72 8.93 2.08
CA GLY A 443 -5.23 8.01 3.09
C GLY A 443 -6.36 7.18 3.72
N VAL A 444 -7.54 7.78 3.98
CA VAL A 444 -8.72 7.05 4.48
C VAL A 444 -9.20 6.04 3.43
N VAL A 445 -9.27 6.43 2.16
CA VAL A 445 -9.70 5.55 1.05
C VAL A 445 -8.72 4.38 0.92
N LEU A 446 -7.43 4.67 0.81
CA LEU A 446 -6.38 3.65 0.67
C LEU A 446 -6.31 2.73 1.90
N GLY A 447 -6.39 3.32 3.12
CA GLY A 447 -6.41 2.58 4.36
C GLY A 447 -7.60 1.62 4.45
N SER A 448 -8.78 2.05 3.99
CA SER A 448 -9.97 1.21 3.93
C SER A 448 -9.78 0.03 2.97
N ILE A 449 -9.36 0.29 1.72
CA ILE A 449 -9.10 -0.75 0.71
C ILE A 449 -8.08 -1.75 1.24
N ALA A 450 -6.97 -1.27 1.78
CA ALA A 450 -5.91 -2.11 2.32
C ALA A 450 -6.35 -2.94 3.54
N SER A 451 -7.22 -2.39 4.41
CA SER A 451 -7.81 -3.10 5.54
C SER A 451 -8.69 -4.26 5.09
N PHE A 452 -9.54 -4.04 4.07
CA PHE A 452 -10.34 -5.11 3.48
C PHE A 452 -9.46 -6.25 2.93
N GLY A 453 -8.32 -5.94 2.32
CA GLY A 453 -7.36 -6.95 1.92
C GLY A 453 -6.85 -7.81 3.08
N SER A 454 -6.56 -7.21 4.24
CA SER A 454 -6.18 -7.95 5.45
C SER A 454 -7.32 -8.80 6.00
N ILE A 455 -8.56 -8.30 5.97
CA ILE A 455 -9.77 -9.08 6.32
C ILE A 455 -9.87 -10.32 5.42
N GLY A 456 -9.60 -10.18 4.12
CA GLY A 456 -9.55 -11.31 3.21
C GLY A 456 -8.54 -12.38 3.62
N GLY A 457 -7.35 -11.95 4.09
CA GLY A 457 -6.34 -12.87 4.65
C GLY A 457 -6.81 -13.58 5.92
N ILE A 458 -7.55 -12.89 6.81
CA ILE A 458 -8.16 -13.50 8.00
C ILE A 458 -9.17 -14.57 7.57
N LEU A 459 -10.12 -14.21 6.73
CA LEU A 459 -11.17 -15.12 6.24
C LEU A 459 -10.57 -16.33 5.53
N GLY A 460 -9.57 -16.12 4.68
CA GLY A 460 -8.88 -17.22 4.00
C GLY A 460 -8.22 -18.19 4.97
N ASN A 461 -7.50 -17.69 6.00
CA ASN A 461 -6.90 -18.56 7.01
C ASN A 461 -7.95 -19.30 7.85
N ILE A 462 -9.07 -18.67 8.19
CA ILE A 462 -10.19 -19.34 8.87
C ILE A 462 -10.75 -20.47 8.00
N ILE A 463 -10.96 -20.24 6.70
CA ILE A 463 -11.43 -21.27 5.78
C ILE A 463 -10.48 -22.48 5.77
N PHE A 464 -9.17 -22.26 5.69
CA PHE A 464 -8.16 -23.31 5.74
C PHE A 464 -8.04 -24.02 7.10
N MET A 465 -8.59 -23.45 8.18
CA MET A 465 -8.66 -24.12 9.48
C MET A 465 -9.78 -25.17 9.56
N TYR A 466 -10.92 -24.90 8.90
CA TYR A 466 -12.10 -25.72 9.03
C TYR A 466 -12.34 -26.68 7.86
N TYR A 467 -11.71 -26.43 6.70
CA TYR A 467 -11.90 -27.21 5.49
C TYR A 467 -10.56 -27.74 4.98
N ASP A 468 -10.61 -28.83 4.23
CA ASP A 468 -9.46 -29.35 3.50
C ASP A 468 -9.00 -28.37 2.40
N ASP A 469 -7.77 -28.54 1.95
CA ASP A 469 -7.10 -27.59 1.04
C ASP A 469 -7.87 -27.37 -0.26
N TYR A 470 -8.43 -28.46 -0.83
CA TYR A 470 -9.22 -28.38 -2.06
C TYR A 470 -10.52 -27.58 -1.85
N THR A 471 -11.28 -27.90 -0.81
CA THR A 471 -12.52 -27.20 -0.47
C THR A 471 -12.26 -25.75 -0.12
N SER A 472 -11.18 -25.45 0.59
CA SER A 472 -10.78 -24.09 0.93
C SER A 472 -10.51 -23.23 -0.29
N LEU A 473 -9.73 -23.71 -1.25
CA LEU A 473 -9.48 -23.02 -2.52
C LEU A 473 -10.76 -22.85 -3.34
N LYS A 474 -11.65 -23.86 -3.34
CA LYS A 474 -12.95 -23.79 -4.02
C LYS A 474 -13.83 -22.68 -3.45
N ILE A 475 -13.94 -22.58 -2.11
CA ILE A 475 -14.71 -21.53 -1.44
C ILE A 475 -14.16 -20.15 -1.79
N ILE A 476 -12.84 -19.97 -1.74
CA ILE A 476 -12.19 -18.70 -2.09
C ILE A 476 -12.49 -18.33 -3.55
N ASN A 477 -12.43 -19.26 -4.48
CA ASN A 477 -12.72 -18.99 -5.89
C ASN A 477 -14.21 -18.67 -6.14
N ILE A 478 -15.14 -19.32 -5.44
CA ILE A 478 -16.57 -18.98 -5.49
C ILE A 478 -16.78 -17.53 -5.02
N PHE A 479 -16.11 -17.13 -3.94
CA PHE A 479 -16.17 -15.75 -3.47
C PHE A 479 -15.65 -14.78 -4.54
N GLY A 480 -14.61 -15.14 -5.30
CA GLY A 480 -14.12 -14.35 -6.43
C GLY A 480 -15.17 -14.15 -7.53
N VAL A 481 -15.91 -15.22 -7.88
CA VAL A 481 -17.01 -15.14 -8.86
C VAL A 481 -18.13 -14.23 -8.36
N ILE A 482 -18.50 -14.35 -7.08
CA ILE A 482 -19.50 -13.46 -6.46
C ILE A 482 -19.03 -12.01 -6.51
N THR A 483 -17.77 -11.76 -6.17
CA THR A 483 -17.16 -10.42 -6.23
C THR A 483 -17.19 -9.87 -7.66
N PHE A 484 -16.90 -10.68 -8.66
CA PHE A 484 -16.99 -10.29 -10.07
C PHE A 484 -18.41 -9.88 -10.46
N MET A 485 -19.43 -10.65 -10.09
CA MET A 485 -20.83 -10.32 -10.36
C MET A 485 -21.25 -9.02 -9.70
N ILE A 486 -20.92 -8.83 -8.41
CA ILE A 486 -21.23 -7.60 -7.67
C ILE A 486 -20.57 -6.39 -8.33
N ASN A 487 -19.28 -6.50 -8.67
CA ASN A 487 -18.55 -5.38 -9.28
C ASN A 487 -19.06 -5.03 -10.68
N THR A 488 -19.45 -6.03 -11.47
CA THR A 488 -20.07 -5.78 -12.77
C THR A 488 -21.37 -4.97 -12.63
N PHE A 489 -22.15 -5.24 -11.59
CA PHE A 489 -23.42 -4.54 -11.34
C PHE A 489 -23.24 -3.12 -10.78
N ILE A 490 -22.21 -2.89 -9.95
CA ILE A 490 -22.01 -1.60 -9.26
C ILE A 490 -21.13 -0.65 -10.06
N LEU A 491 -20.13 -1.16 -10.79
CA LEU A 491 -19.11 -0.33 -11.41
C LEU A 491 -19.40 -0.02 -12.89
N LEU A 492 -20.15 -0.87 -13.60
CA LEU A 492 -20.63 -0.63 -14.97
C LEU A 492 -22.03 -0.05 -14.95
#